data_7cfad0b5d6155675118d156e5e0cecc4
#
_entry.id   7cfad0b5d6155675118d156e5e0cecc4
#
_cell.length_a   1.000
_cell.length_b   1.000
_cell.length_c   1.000
_cell.angle_alpha   90.00
_cell.angle_beta   90.00
_cell.angle_gamma   90.00
#
_symmetry.space_group_name_H-M   'P 1'
#
loop_
_entity.id
_entity.type
_entity.pdbx_description
1 polymer ?
#
loop_
_entity_poly.entity_id
_entity_poly.type
_entity_poly.pdbx_seq_one_letter_code
_entity_poly.pdbx_strand_id
1 'polypeptide(L)'
;SYDAQEFLGVQQQKCLDHLKENINEVLERKAGRARSFGLKLKRILREARQLWRDQRAGKAGKFPAEVERFEEELTFHLRPRILKDEDNQRLLDGIGLQHDRGRVLRFLHNPAIEPTNNRGERALRGPVIVRKLSHGSKNERGAEAFAGFSSVIQTAAKNKGGSIIDALQKLFQSKSHKAPPEAHP
;
A
#
# COMPACT_ATOMS: atom_id res chain seq x y z
N SER A 1 -1.09 11.27 -2.13
CA SER A 1 -1.07 11.08 -3.57
C SER A 1 -0.03 10.03 -3.94
N TYR A 2 -0.41 9.07 -4.75
CA TYR A 2 0.48 7.96 -5.17
C TYR A 2 1.52 8.41 -6.21
N ASP A 3 1.37 9.59 -6.77
CA ASP A 3 2.22 10.12 -7.85
C ASP A 3 3.66 10.39 -7.39
N ALA A 4 3.84 10.82 -6.14
CA ALA A 4 5.17 11.04 -5.55
C ALA A 4 6.03 9.75 -5.49
N GLN A 5 5.42 8.56 -5.45
CA GLN A 5 6.14 7.29 -5.44
C GLN A 5 6.57 6.83 -6.84
N GLU A 6 5.98 7.35 -7.90
CA GLU A 6 6.38 7.02 -9.28
C GLU A 6 7.75 7.60 -9.63
N PHE A 7 8.10 8.76 -9.06
CA PHE A 7 9.40 9.40 -9.25
C PHE A 7 10.60 8.61 -8.65
N LEU A 8 10.34 7.71 -7.70
CA LEU A 8 11.41 7.01 -6.98
C LEU A 8 11.88 5.73 -7.68
N GLY A 9 11.35 5.36 -8.84
CA GLY A 9 11.70 4.11 -9.54
C GLY A 9 11.44 2.83 -8.73
N VAL A 10 10.74 2.93 -7.61
CA VAL A 10 10.51 1.82 -6.69
C VAL A 10 9.44 0.88 -7.23
N GLN A 11 9.69 -0.41 -7.15
CA GLN A 11 8.72 -1.43 -7.50
C GLN A 11 7.49 -1.35 -6.58
N GLN A 12 6.32 -1.13 -7.16
CA GLN A 12 5.07 -0.93 -6.43
C GLN A 12 4.18 -2.17 -6.46
N GLN A 13 3.48 -2.43 -5.36
CA GLN A 13 2.34 -3.33 -5.27
C GLN A 13 1.10 -2.50 -4.96
N LYS A 14 0.04 -2.64 -5.75
CA LYS A 14 -1.25 -2.01 -5.42
C LYS A 14 -1.95 -2.79 -4.31
N CYS A 15 -2.48 -2.07 -3.34
CA CYS A 15 -3.21 -2.68 -2.22
C CYS A 15 -4.45 -3.41 -2.72
N LEU A 16 -4.50 -4.72 -2.52
CA LEU A 16 -5.64 -5.53 -2.96
C LEU A 16 -6.95 -5.17 -2.25
N ASP A 17 -6.88 -4.65 -1.02
CA ASP A 17 -8.10 -4.25 -0.31
C ASP A 17 -8.73 -3.01 -0.97
N HIS A 18 -7.94 -1.99 -1.35
CA HIS A 18 -8.45 -0.86 -2.13
C HIS A 18 -8.97 -1.26 -3.52
N LEU A 19 -8.28 -2.19 -4.22
CA LEU A 19 -8.81 -2.70 -5.49
C LEU A 19 -10.15 -3.40 -5.30
N LYS A 20 -10.33 -4.16 -4.22
CA LYS A 20 -11.60 -4.83 -3.88
C LYS A 20 -12.69 -3.85 -3.49
N GLU A 21 -12.36 -2.75 -2.80
CA GLU A 21 -13.29 -1.66 -2.49
C GLU A 21 -13.84 -1.04 -3.76
N ASN A 22 -12.97 -0.64 -4.70
CA ASN A 22 -13.38 -0.10 -5.99
C ASN A 22 -14.29 -1.07 -6.76
N ILE A 23 -13.97 -2.37 -6.76
CA ILE A 23 -14.82 -3.40 -7.39
C ILE A 23 -16.17 -3.50 -6.68
N ASN A 24 -16.20 -3.48 -5.34
CA ASN A 24 -17.43 -3.56 -4.56
C ASN A 24 -18.35 -2.37 -4.84
N GLU A 25 -17.81 -1.15 -4.86
CA GLU A 25 -18.57 0.06 -5.19
C GLU A 25 -19.27 -0.04 -6.56
N VAL A 26 -18.59 -0.63 -7.55
CA VAL A 26 -19.22 -0.89 -8.85
C VAL A 26 -20.29 -1.97 -8.73
N LEU A 27 -20.00 -3.07 -8.02
CA LEU A 27 -20.94 -4.18 -7.86
C LEU A 27 -22.22 -3.79 -7.12
N GLU A 28 -22.16 -2.86 -6.18
CA GLU A 28 -23.33 -2.36 -5.43
C GLU A 28 -24.34 -1.64 -6.35
N ARG A 29 -23.84 -0.98 -7.39
CA ARG A 29 -24.63 -0.23 -8.37
C ARG A 29 -25.12 -1.07 -9.55
N LYS A 30 -24.76 -2.36 -9.62
CA LYS A 30 -25.04 -3.22 -10.77
C LYS A 30 -25.94 -4.39 -10.41
N ALA A 31 -26.69 -4.87 -11.40
CA ALA A 31 -27.52 -6.06 -11.31
C ALA A 31 -27.27 -7.00 -12.51
N GLY A 32 -27.69 -8.25 -12.39
CA GLY A 32 -27.67 -9.24 -13.45
C GLY A 32 -26.30 -9.41 -14.10
N ARG A 33 -26.25 -9.44 -15.42
CA ARG A 33 -25.03 -9.70 -16.20
C ARG A 33 -23.96 -8.61 -16.05
N ALA A 34 -24.34 -7.37 -15.72
CA ALA A 34 -23.38 -6.29 -15.52
C ALA A 34 -22.44 -6.54 -14.33
N ARG A 35 -22.82 -7.41 -13.40
CA ARG A 35 -21.98 -7.81 -12.27
C ARG A 35 -20.89 -8.82 -12.63
N SER A 36 -21.04 -9.57 -13.72
CA SER A 36 -20.17 -10.71 -14.03
C SER A 36 -18.70 -10.35 -14.16
N PHE A 37 -18.39 -9.18 -14.74
CA PHE A 37 -17.02 -8.68 -14.87
C PHE A 37 -16.36 -8.45 -13.52
N GLY A 38 -16.97 -7.64 -12.66
CA GLY A 38 -16.44 -7.33 -11.32
C GLY A 38 -16.40 -8.55 -10.40
N LEU A 39 -17.41 -9.45 -10.46
CA LEU A 39 -17.42 -10.68 -9.66
C LEU A 39 -16.26 -11.62 -10.03
N LYS A 40 -15.97 -11.77 -11.34
CA LYS A 40 -14.84 -12.58 -11.79
C LYS A 40 -13.52 -11.97 -11.35
N LEU A 41 -13.34 -10.67 -11.50
CA LEU A 41 -12.15 -9.95 -11.06
C LEU A 41 -11.94 -10.10 -9.54
N LYS A 42 -12.99 -9.91 -8.75
CA LYS A 42 -12.96 -10.09 -7.29
C LYS A 42 -12.58 -11.52 -6.88
N ARG A 43 -13.07 -12.53 -7.62
CA ARG A 43 -12.73 -13.93 -7.39
C ARG A 43 -11.23 -14.15 -7.63
N ILE A 44 -10.68 -13.73 -8.78
CA ILE A 44 -9.26 -13.90 -9.11
C ILE A 44 -8.37 -13.28 -8.02
N LEU A 45 -8.64 -12.04 -7.63
CA LEU A 45 -7.84 -11.35 -6.60
C LEU A 45 -7.93 -12.02 -5.22
N ARG A 46 -9.11 -12.56 -4.86
CA ARG A 46 -9.31 -13.28 -3.60
C ARG A 46 -8.51 -14.59 -3.57
N GLU A 47 -8.58 -15.36 -4.66
CA GLU A 47 -7.90 -16.65 -4.78
C GLU A 47 -6.38 -16.47 -4.85
N ALA A 48 -5.88 -15.47 -5.59
CA ALA A 48 -4.48 -15.10 -5.61
C ALA A 48 -3.96 -14.73 -4.20
N ARG A 49 -4.74 -13.98 -3.43
CA ARG A 49 -4.41 -13.67 -2.01
C ARG A 49 -4.40 -14.93 -1.15
N GLN A 50 -5.29 -15.88 -1.38
CA GLN A 50 -5.30 -17.16 -0.66
C GLN A 50 -4.07 -17.99 -1.00
N LEU A 51 -3.68 -18.09 -2.27
CA LEU A 51 -2.45 -18.77 -2.69
C LEU A 51 -1.21 -18.22 -1.97
N TRP A 52 -1.09 -16.89 -1.86
CA TRP A 52 0.00 -16.26 -1.12
C TRP A 52 0.01 -16.66 0.38
N ARG A 53 -1.18 -16.74 1.01
CA ARG A 53 -1.28 -17.20 2.40
C ARG A 53 -0.84 -18.65 2.56
N ASP A 54 -1.27 -19.51 1.64
CA ASP A 54 -0.97 -20.93 1.64
C ASP A 54 0.53 -21.18 1.41
N GLN A 55 1.16 -20.39 0.55
CA GLN A 55 2.62 -20.40 0.37
C GLN A 55 3.34 -20.03 1.67
N ARG A 56 2.93 -18.96 2.32
CA ARG A 56 3.55 -18.53 3.60
C ARG A 56 3.33 -19.51 4.72
N ALA A 57 2.25 -20.28 4.68
CA ALA A 57 1.96 -21.35 5.62
C ALA A 57 2.63 -22.68 5.27
N GLY A 58 3.42 -22.74 4.18
CA GLY A 58 4.07 -23.97 3.72
C GLY A 58 3.11 -25.01 3.12
N LYS A 59 1.90 -24.59 2.71
CA LYS A 59 0.84 -25.49 2.22
C LYS A 59 0.76 -25.58 0.70
N ALA A 60 1.37 -24.68 -0.03
CA ALA A 60 1.26 -24.60 -1.49
C ALA A 60 2.23 -25.58 -2.17
N GLY A 61 1.71 -26.67 -2.75
CA GLY A 61 2.54 -27.71 -3.40
C GLY A 61 3.04 -27.34 -4.81
N LYS A 62 2.24 -26.64 -5.63
CA LYS A 62 2.56 -26.29 -7.03
C LYS A 62 2.55 -24.78 -7.25
N PHE A 63 3.18 -24.05 -6.37
CA PHE A 63 3.09 -22.59 -6.34
C PHE A 63 3.45 -21.89 -7.67
N PRO A 64 4.58 -22.19 -8.37
CA PRO A 64 4.91 -21.51 -9.62
C PRO A 64 3.84 -21.67 -10.71
N ALA A 65 3.31 -22.87 -10.90
CA ALA A 65 2.26 -23.13 -11.90
C ALA A 65 0.93 -22.42 -11.55
N GLU A 66 0.62 -22.34 -10.26
CA GLU A 66 -0.56 -21.59 -9.80
C GLU A 66 -0.40 -20.07 -10.01
N VAL A 67 0.79 -19.52 -9.82
CA VAL A 67 1.09 -18.11 -10.08
C VAL A 67 0.89 -17.81 -11.56
N GLU A 68 1.49 -18.61 -12.45
CA GLU A 68 1.34 -18.46 -13.90
C GLU A 68 -0.14 -18.52 -14.32
N ARG A 69 -0.90 -19.48 -13.81
CA ARG A 69 -2.34 -19.58 -14.04
C ARG A 69 -3.09 -18.31 -13.64
N PHE A 70 -2.78 -17.71 -12.48
CA PHE A 70 -3.45 -16.47 -12.06
C PHE A 70 -3.06 -15.28 -12.91
N GLU A 71 -1.82 -15.20 -13.38
CA GLU A 71 -1.37 -14.17 -14.29
C GLU A 71 -2.07 -14.26 -15.63
N GLU A 72 -2.11 -15.45 -16.21
CA GLU A 72 -2.82 -15.70 -17.47
C GLU A 72 -4.32 -15.40 -17.35
N GLU A 73 -4.97 -15.87 -16.27
CA GLU A 73 -6.39 -15.62 -16.06
C GLU A 73 -6.69 -14.13 -15.88
N LEU A 74 -5.86 -13.39 -15.14
CA LEU A 74 -6.02 -11.96 -14.93
C LEU A 74 -5.75 -11.18 -16.23
N THR A 75 -4.67 -11.50 -16.94
CA THR A 75 -4.33 -10.91 -18.25
C THR A 75 -5.47 -11.12 -19.25
N PHE A 76 -5.98 -12.33 -19.36
CA PHE A 76 -7.11 -12.62 -20.23
C PHE A 76 -8.37 -11.85 -19.83
N HIS A 77 -8.65 -11.74 -18.53
CA HIS A 77 -9.81 -11.02 -18.04
C HIS A 77 -9.69 -9.51 -18.24
N LEU A 78 -8.50 -8.95 -18.13
CA LEU A 78 -8.18 -7.53 -18.30
C LEU A 78 -7.72 -7.17 -19.73
N ARG A 79 -7.77 -8.10 -20.70
CA ARG A 79 -7.37 -7.78 -22.07
C ARG A 79 -8.15 -6.58 -22.61
N PRO A 80 -7.52 -5.71 -23.40
CA PRO A 80 -8.15 -4.51 -23.96
C PRO A 80 -9.40 -4.86 -24.77
N ARG A 81 -10.53 -4.26 -24.42
CA ARG A 81 -11.80 -4.34 -25.13
C ARG A 81 -12.77 -3.28 -24.66
N ILE A 82 -13.79 -3.00 -25.46
CA ILE A 82 -14.86 -2.09 -25.08
C ILE A 82 -15.95 -2.87 -24.36
N LEU A 83 -16.26 -2.46 -23.14
CA LEU A 83 -17.38 -2.97 -22.36
C LEU A 83 -18.57 -2.02 -22.49
N LYS A 84 -19.79 -2.59 -22.54
CA LYS A 84 -21.04 -1.79 -22.64
C LYS A 84 -21.31 -0.94 -21.41
N ASP A 85 -20.81 -1.35 -20.25
CA ASP A 85 -21.00 -0.68 -18.97
C ASP A 85 -19.78 0.17 -18.65
N GLU A 86 -19.99 1.47 -18.48
CA GLU A 86 -18.91 2.45 -18.27
C GLU A 86 -18.13 2.21 -16.95
N ASP A 87 -18.82 1.81 -15.88
CA ASP A 87 -18.12 1.56 -14.61
C ASP A 87 -17.22 0.33 -14.70
N ASN A 88 -17.69 -0.74 -15.40
CA ASN A 88 -16.85 -1.89 -15.69
C ASN A 88 -15.71 -1.53 -16.65
N GLN A 89 -15.92 -0.60 -17.59
CA GLN A 89 -14.85 -0.11 -18.44
C GLN A 89 -13.77 0.62 -17.64
N ARG A 90 -14.17 1.51 -16.70
CA ARG A 90 -13.22 2.19 -15.79
C ARG A 90 -12.43 1.20 -14.94
N LEU A 91 -13.07 0.12 -14.45
CA LEU A 91 -12.36 -0.96 -13.74
C LEU A 91 -11.36 -1.67 -14.66
N LEU A 92 -11.77 -2.00 -15.88
CA LEU A 92 -10.91 -2.65 -16.87
C LEU A 92 -9.68 -1.79 -17.14
N ASP A 93 -9.87 -0.52 -17.49
CA ASP A 93 -8.77 0.39 -17.85
C ASP A 93 -7.86 0.66 -16.67
N GLY A 94 -8.43 0.95 -15.50
CA GLY A 94 -7.65 1.29 -14.30
C GLY A 94 -6.86 0.12 -13.74
N ILE A 95 -7.47 -1.06 -13.61
CA ILE A 95 -6.80 -2.24 -13.07
C ILE A 95 -5.90 -2.87 -14.15
N GLY A 96 -6.32 -2.86 -15.41
CA GLY A 96 -5.53 -3.32 -16.56
C GLY A 96 -4.19 -2.59 -16.65
N LEU A 97 -4.20 -1.26 -16.61
CA LEU A 97 -2.98 -0.44 -16.58
C LEU A 97 -2.03 -0.82 -15.42
N GLN A 98 -2.58 -1.09 -14.23
CA GLN A 98 -1.75 -1.50 -13.09
C GLN A 98 -1.22 -2.93 -13.24
N HIS A 99 -1.99 -3.82 -13.88
CA HIS A 99 -1.56 -5.17 -14.18
C HIS A 99 -0.44 -5.19 -15.21
N ASP A 100 -0.56 -4.44 -16.31
CA ASP A 100 0.47 -4.30 -17.34
C ASP A 100 1.81 -3.76 -16.77
N ARG A 101 1.72 -2.92 -15.74
CA ARG A 101 2.90 -2.44 -14.99
C ARG A 101 3.42 -3.44 -13.95
N GLY A 102 2.88 -4.66 -13.88
CA GLY A 102 3.26 -5.69 -12.91
C GLY A 102 2.98 -5.31 -11.45
N ARG A 103 1.96 -4.48 -11.18
CA ARG A 103 1.69 -3.91 -9.85
C ARG A 103 0.54 -4.60 -9.11
N VAL A 104 -0.16 -5.55 -9.72
CA VAL A 104 -1.34 -6.20 -9.12
C VAL A 104 -1.00 -7.51 -8.43
N LEU A 105 -0.22 -8.38 -9.07
CA LEU A 105 0.14 -9.70 -8.56
C LEU A 105 1.61 -9.85 -8.12
N ARG A 106 2.35 -8.75 -7.96
CA ARG A 106 3.76 -8.76 -7.57
C ARG A 106 4.05 -9.54 -6.29
N PHE A 107 3.13 -9.52 -5.33
CA PHE A 107 3.23 -10.27 -4.07
C PHE A 107 3.30 -11.79 -4.26
N LEU A 108 2.87 -12.32 -5.40
CA LEU A 108 3.03 -13.73 -5.75
C LEU A 108 4.45 -14.07 -6.19
N HIS A 109 5.20 -13.12 -6.75
CA HIS A 109 6.59 -13.32 -7.17
C HIS A 109 7.60 -13.03 -6.05
N ASN A 110 7.21 -12.26 -5.04
CA ASN A 110 8.07 -11.96 -3.91
C ASN A 110 7.29 -12.10 -2.59
N PRO A 111 7.51 -13.21 -1.85
CA PRO A 111 6.79 -13.48 -0.60
C PRO A 111 6.98 -12.43 0.50
N ALA A 112 8.04 -11.60 0.40
CA ALA A 112 8.27 -10.49 1.33
C ALA A 112 7.31 -9.32 1.12
N ILE A 113 6.67 -9.25 -0.07
CA ILE A 113 5.69 -8.21 -0.39
C ILE A 113 4.32 -8.64 0.13
N GLU A 114 3.70 -7.79 0.95
CA GLU A 114 2.33 -8.01 1.39
C GLU A 114 1.34 -7.55 0.30
N PRO A 115 0.26 -8.32 0.04
CA PRO A 115 -0.76 -7.96 -0.94
C PRO A 115 -1.60 -6.73 -0.54
N THR A 116 -1.50 -6.30 0.72
CA THR A 116 -2.25 -5.18 1.29
C THR A 116 -1.35 -4.20 2.01
N ASN A 117 -1.76 -2.93 2.11
CA ASN A 117 -1.00 -1.88 2.80
C ASN A 117 -1.32 -1.79 4.31
N ASN A 118 -1.96 -2.80 4.89
CA ASN A 118 -2.40 -2.79 6.28
C ASN A 118 -1.27 -2.52 7.29
N ARG A 119 -0.04 -2.94 6.96
CA ARG A 119 1.15 -2.68 7.78
C ARG A 119 1.52 -1.20 7.77
N GLY A 120 1.53 -0.58 6.60
CA GLY A 120 1.78 0.85 6.44
C GLY A 120 0.70 1.69 7.11
N GLU A 121 -0.58 1.34 6.89
CA GLU A 121 -1.72 2.05 7.48
C GLU A 121 -1.72 1.97 9.00
N ARG A 122 -1.43 0.79 9.57
CA ARG A 122 -1.27 0.65 11.04
C ARG A 122 -0.12 1.50 11.58
N ALA A 123 0.99 1.60 10.85
CA ALA A 123 2.12 2.44 11.25
C ALA A 123 1.75 3.93 11.24
N LEU A 124 0.90 4.37 10.32
CA LEU A 124 0.44 5.76 10.22
C LEU A 124 -0.71 6.09 11.16
N ARG A 125 -1.42 5.10 11.70
CA ARG A 125 -2.60 5.31 12.56
C ARG A 125 -2.30 6.19 13.78
N GLY A 126 -1.20 5.92 14.48
CA GLY A 126 -0.78 6.71 15.64
C GLY A 126 -0.60 8.21 15.31
N PRO A 127 0.26 8.57 14.36
CA PRO A 127 0.44 9.95 13.91
C PRO A 127 -0.86 10.63 13.44
N VAL A 128 -1.72 9.90 12.72
CA VAL A 128 -3.02 10.45 12.25
C VAL A 128 -3.96 10.74 13.42
N ILE A 129 -4.03 9.86 14.42
CA ILE A 129 -4.86 10.06 15.62
C ILE A 129 -4.36 11.28 16.38
N VAL A 130 -3.06 11.37 16.66
CA VAL A 130 -2.47 12.50 17.38
C VAL A 130 -2.74 13.81 16.63
N ARG A 131 -2.56 13.84 15.30
CA ARG A 131 -2.88 15.02 14.48
C ARG A 131 -4.35 15.42 14.56
N LYS A 132 -5.28 14.45 14.62
CA LYS A 132 -6.71 14.73 14.76
C LYS A 132 -7.04 15.28 16.16
N LEU A 133 -6.44 14.74 17.21
CA LEU A 133 -6.65 15.18 18.59
C LEU A 133 -6.04 16.55 18.86
N SER A 134 -4.88 16.87 18.28
CA SER A 134 -4.22 18.15 18.44
C SER A 134 -4.68 19.25 17.46
N HIS A 135 -5.73 19.00 16.70
CA HIS A 135 -6.22 19.89 15.63
C HIS A 135 -5.18 20.26 14.57
N GLY A 136 -4.13 19.42 14.44
CA GLY A 136 -3.04 19.58 13.48
C GLY A 136 -1.92 20.51 13.99
N SER A 137 -0.95 20.72 13.12
CA SER A 137 0.16 21.65 13.39
C SER A 137 -0.22 23.06 12.96
N LYS A 138 0.02 24.05 13.83
CA LYS A 138 -0.31 25.47 13.55
C LYS A 138 0.57 26.11 12.48
N ASN A 139 1.75 25.52 12.20
CA ASN A 139 2.71 25.99 11.22
C ASN A 139 3.54 24.84 10.66
N GLU A 140 4.29 25.12 9.60
CA GLU A 140 5.13 24.13 8.89
C GLU A 140 6.24 23.54 9.78
N ARG A 141 6.90 24.37 10.59
CA ARG A 141 7.89 23.94 11.58
C ARG A 141 7.33 22.91 12.58
N GLY A 142 6.11 23.13 13.06
CA GLY A 142 5.42 22.19 13.95
C GLY A 142 5.08 20.88 13.24
N ALA A 143 4.72 20.92 11.97
CA ALA A 143 4.46 19.74 11.17
C ALA A 143 5.73 18.91 10.93
N GLU A 144 6.84 19.56 10.59
CA GLU A 144 8.14 18.91 10.42
C GLU A 144 8.67 18.29 11.71
N ALA A 145 8.59 19.04 12.82
CA ALA A 145 8.97 18.54 14.15
C ALA A 145 8.15 17.30 14.51
N PHE A 146 6.83 17.35 14.33
CA PHE A 146 5.95 16.21 14.62
C PHE A 146 6.27 15.00 13.74
N ALA A 147 6.54 15.21 12.44
CA ALA A 147 6.92 14.14 11.52
C ALA A 147 8.27 13.50 11.93
N GLY A 148 9.25 14.32 12.28
CA GLY A 148 10.57 13.88 12.77
C GLY A 148 10.46 13.04 14.03
N PHE A 149 9.78 13.54 15.07
CA PHE A 149 9.56 12.79 16.32
C PHE A 149 8.80 11.48 16.09
N SER A 150 7.73 11.51 15.30
CA SER A 150 6.96 10.31 14.99
C SER A 150 7.79 9.25 14.28
N SER A 151 8.66 9.66 13.36
CA SER A 151 9.58 8.77 12.64
C SER A 151 10.58 8.10 13.59
N VAL A 152 11.21 8.86 14.48
CA VAL A 152 12.18 8.34 15.45
C VAL A 152 11.53 7.35 16.41
N ILE A 153 10.37 7.71 16.98
CA ILE A 153 9.63 6.85 17.92
C ILE A 153 9.22 5.53 17.24
N GLN A 154 8.69 5.60 16.02
CA GLN A 154 8.29 4.40 15.28
C GLN A 154 9.47 3.51 14.89
N THR A 155 10.62 4.11 14.55
CA THR A 155 11.83 3.38 14.23
C THR A 155 12.38 2.69 15.47
N ALA A 156 12.44 3.38 16.60
CA ALA A 156 12.87 2.80 17.86
C ALA A 156 11.95 1.65 18.32
N ALA A 157 10.63 1.81 18.18
CA ALA A 157 9.66 0.78 18.53
C ALA A 157 9.73 -0.48 17.63
N LYS A 158 10.24 -0.35 16.40
CA LYS A 158 10.45 -1.50 15.48
C LYS A 158 11.74 -2.26 15.76
N ASN A 159 12.73 -1.61 16.32
CA ASN A 159 14.00 -2.23 16.64
C ASN A 159 13.85 -3.01 17.96
N LYS A 160 13.84 -4.34 17.86
CA LYS A 160 13.76 -5.23 19.01
C LYS A 160 14.96 -4.94 19.95
N GLY A 161 14.69 -4.35 21.13
CA GLY A 161 15.69 -4.02 22.14
C GLY A 161 16.12 -2.55 22.18
N GLY A 162 15.60 -1.68 21.30
CA GLY A 162 15.85 -0.24 21.35
C GLY A 162 14.92 0.47 22.34
N SER A 163 15.49 1.21 23.30
CA SER A 163 14.72 2.11 24.16
C SER A 163 14.27 3.35 23.36
N ILE A 164 12.97 3.67 23.41
CA ILE A 164 12.45 4.91 22.82
C ILE A 164 13.10 6.13 23.48
N ILE A 165 13.38 6.04 24.78
CA ILE A 165 14.03 7.10 25.56
C ILE A 165 15.44 7.35 25.04
N ASP A 166 16.23 6.29 24.82
CA ASP A 166 17.60 6.40 24.28
C ASP A 166 17.61 6.98 22.86
N ALA A 167 16.65 6.60 22.02
CA ALA A 167 16.52 7.15 20.68
C ALA A 167 16.19 8.65 20.69
N LEU A 168 15.34 9.09 21.61
CA LEU A 168 15.02 10.51 21.81
C LEU A 168 16.21 11.27 22.38
N GLN A 169 16.93 10.72 23.37
CA GLN A 169 18.14 11.34 23.93
C GLN A 169 19.20 11.55 22.86
N LYS A 170 19.48 10.55 22.01
CA LYS A 170 20.41 10.69 20.88
C LYS A 170 19.98 11.78 19.90
N LEU A 171 18.69 11.90 19.62
CA LEU A 171 18.14 12.92 18.74
C LEU A 171 18.39 14.34 19.30
N PHE A 172 18.19 14.54 20.60
CA PHE A 172 18.43 15.83 21.27
C PHE A 172 19.91 16.17 21.36
N GLN A 173 20.77 15.20 21.67
CA GLN A 173 22.23 15.39 21.73
C GLN A 173 22.83 15.74 20.36
N SER A 174 22.34 15.16 19.27
CA SER A 174 22.82 15.45 17.92
C SER A 174 22.51 16.88 17.45
N LYS A 175 21.49 17.52 17.98
CA LYS A 175 21.12 18.91 17.68
C LYS A 175 21.89 19.95 18.53
N SER A 176 22.45 19.53 19.66
CA SER A 176 23.20 20.44 20.52
C SER A 176 24.56 20.88 19.94
N HIS A 177 25.03 20.25 18.85
CA HIS A 177 26.34 20.55 18.24
C HIS A 177 26.28 21.51 17.03
N LYS A 178 25.12 22.02 16.66
CA LYS A 178 25.00 23.10 15.67
C LYS A 178 24.64 24.39 16.41
N ALA A 179 25.65 25.10 16.88
CA ALA A 179 25.49 26.49 17.28
C ALA A 179 24.99 27.31 16.07
N PRO A 180 24.07 28.28 16.28
CA PRO A 180 23.69 29.17 15.19
C PRO A 180 24.91 29.97 14.72
N PRO A 181 25.01 30.30 13.40
CA PRO A 181 26.06 31.17 12.92
C PRO A 181 25.96 32.52 13.66
N GLU A 182 27.07 32.96 14.20
CA GLU A 182 27.19 34.29 14.84
C GLU A 182 26.72 35.35 13.81
N ALA A 183 25.75 36.13 14.23
CA ALA A 183 25.37 37.32 13.50
C ALA A 183 26.56 38.32 13.58
N HIS A 184 27.24 38.51 12.47
CA HIS A 184 28.20 39.59 12.36
C HIS A 184 27.46 40.95 12.34
N PRO A 185 28.03 41.97 13.04
CA PRO A 185 27.46 43.29 13.17
C PRO A 185 27.35 44.07 11.84
#